data_fe0a06e7830ea15153a7d3d5abbc3e25
#
_entry.id   fe0a06e7830ea15153a7d3d5abbc3e25
#
_cell.length_a   1.000
_cell.length_b   1.000
_cell.length_c   1.000
_cell.angle_alpha   90.00
_cell.angle_beta   90.00
_cell.angle_gamma   90.00
#
_symmetry.space_group_name_H-M   'P 1'
#
loop_
_entity.id
_entity.type
_entity.pdbx_description
1 polymer ?
#
loop_
_entity_poly.entity_id
_entity_poly.type
_entity_poly.pdbx_seq_one_letter_code
_entity_poly.pdbx_strand_id
1 'polypeptide(L)'
;MMIDRLAGNAALKDSVRLMLGSRRLTHSVLLVGETGLGAGYAARCVAADYLYPAGGAPAEALLRGECCRAVGKAGDRDSGRIETGVVREAISVTGMGSGGRYLVSQVKAMRTEIFNTSLSAEGRAVLLYHVERMNEESANALLKVMEEPPEGVLFLLTADSLAGVLPTIRSRCISFAVAPVSPEECARWCIGQGVDKKQARLYSELFDGHIGTVLAAARDDARREQVEKALTLAKAAAAHDSYAAAVLLAGYEKDKAAAAALLGDFRAVAAAGLRGCASTPLTGDAARRALSLADAAIQLLAAQVNPKITLSVLAAKLG
;
A
#
# COMPACT_ATOMS: atom_id res chain seq x y z
N MET A 1 -17.62 14.56 -5.00
CA MET A 1 -16.96 14.08 -3.77
C MET A 1 -15.53 13.67 -4.12
N MET A 2 -14.59 13.71 -3.14
CA MET A 2 -13.21 13.29 -3.38
C MET A 2 -13.09 11.79 -3.66
N ILE A 3 -13.97 10.96 -3.10
CA ILE A 3 -14.00 9.51 -3.38
C ILE A 3 -14.23 9.21 -4.87
N ASP A 4 -14.83 10.11 -5.62
CA ASP A 4 -15.06 9.95 -7.07
C ASP A 4 -13.76 9.91 -7.88
N ARG A 5 -12.68 10.46 -7.32
CA ARG A 5 -11.34 10.44 -7.92
C ARG A 5 -10.64 9.08 -7.83
N LEU A 6 -11.14 8.17 -6.97
CA LEU A 6 -10.66 6.79 -6.98
C LEU A 6 -11.02 6.15 -8.32
N ALA A 7 -10.07 5.51 -9.00
CA ALA A 7 -10.38 4.81 -10.24
C ALA A 7 -11.22 3.55 -9.94
N GLY A 8 -12.12 3.19 -10.83
CA GLY A 8 -13.00 2.05 -10.65
C GLY A 8 -13.80 2.06 -9.36
N ASN A 9 -13.94 0.90 -8.73
CA ASN A 9 -14.49 0.72 -7.37
C ASN A 9 -15.88 1.34 -7.16
N ALA A 10 -16.80 1.19 -8.14
CA ALA A 10 -18.12 1.80 -8.11
C ALA A 10 -18.92 1.46 -6.84
N ALA A 11 -18.95 0.17 -6.46
CA ALA A 11 -19.68 -0.27 -5.27
C ALA A 11 -19.16 0.36 -3.96
N LEU A 12 -17.83 0.53 -3.84
CA LEU A 12 -17.22 1.25 -2.72
C LEU A 12 -17.67 2.71 -2.70
N LYS A 13 -17.59 3.40 -3.86
CA LYS A 13 -18.00 4.80 -3.99
C LYS A 13 -19.46 5.01 -3.59
N ASP A 14 -20.35 4.16 -4.10
CA ASP A 14 -21.78 4.26 -3.83
C ASP A 14 -22.08 4.01 -2.34
N SER A 15 -21.40 3.03 -1.73
CA SER A 15 -21.53 2.76 -0.31
C SER A 15 -21.06 3.94 0.54
N VAL A 16 -19.91 4.53 0.21
CA VAL A 16 -19.36 5.71 0.92
C VAL A 16 -20.30 6.92 0.76
N ARG A 17 -20.82 7.19 -0.46
CA ARG A 17 -21.79 8.27 -0.69
C ARG A 17 -23.04 8.10 0.16
N LEU A 18 -23.60 6.88 0.19
CA LEU A 18 -24.80 6.58 0.98
C LEU A 18 -24.55 6.79 2.48
N MET A 19 -23.42 6.32 3.01
CA MET A 19 -23.09 6.43 4.42
C MET A 19 -22.82 7.88 4.84
N LEU A 20 -22.09 8.65 4.06
CA LEU A 20 -21.85 10.08 4.32
C LEU A 20 -23.15 10.88 4.21
N GLY A 21 -23.97 10.64 3.19
CA GLY A 21 -25.23 11.35 2.96
C GLY A 21 -26.28 11.07 4.04
N SER A 22 -26.32 9.85 4.57
CA SER A 22 -27.26 9.46 5.64
C SER A 22 -26.77 9.76 7.06
N ARG A 23 -25.58 10.34 7.23
CA ARG A 23 -24.89 10.50 8.53
C ARG A 23 -24.78 9.19 9.33
N ARG A 24 -24.82 8.04 8.64
CA ARG A 24 -24.69 6.69 9.21
C ARG A 24 -23.28 6.13 9.05
N LEU A 25 -22.29 6.98 8.80
CA LEU A 25 -20.92 6.53 8.80
C LEU A 25 -20.59 6.05 10.22
N THR A 26 -20.37 4.76 10.36
CA THR A 26 -19.89 4.19 11.62
C THR A 26 -18.53 4.78 11.95
N HIS A 27 -18.17 4.82 13.22
CA HIS A 27 -16.91 5.43 13.67
C HIS A 27 -15.66 4.76 13.10
N SER A 28 -15.77 3.58 12.46
CA SER A 28 -14.60 2.83 11.99
C SER A 28 -14.86 2.11 10.65
N VAL A 29 -14.03 2.41 9.66
CA VAL A 29 -14.06 1.81 8.32
C VAL A 29 -12.71 1.16 8.03
N LEU A 30 -12.71 -0.07 7.51
CA LEU A 30 -11.53 -0.80 7.10
C LEU A 30 -11.54 -0.97 5.57
N LEU A 31 -10.56 -0.38 4.91
CA LEU A 31 -10.34 -0.48 3.47
C LEU A 31 -9.27 -1.54 3.19
N VAL A 32 -9.63 -2.59 2.50
CA VAL A 32 -8.76 -3.75 2.25
C VAL A 32 -8.41 -3.84 0.78
N GLY A 33 -7.14 -3.87 0.48
CA GLY A 33 -6.63 -4.02 -0.87
C GLY A 33 -5.12 -4.14 -0.88
N GLU A 34 -4.60 -5.01 -1.72
CA GLU A 34 -3.15 -5.22 -1.87
C GLU A 34 -2.41 -3.89 -2.09
N THR A 35 -1.15 -3.87 -1.67
CA THR A 35 -0.29 -2.70 -1.88
C THR A 35 -0.30 -2.26 -3.35
N GLY A 36 -0.58 -0.99 -3.58
CA GLY A 36 -0.68 -0.41 -4.93
C GLY A 36 -2.11 -0.30 -5.47
N LEU A 37 -3.12 -0.95 -4.88
CA LEU A 37 -4.53 -0.81 -5.31
C LEU A 37 -5.16 0.53 -4.91
N GLY A 38 -4.58 1.24 -3.95
CA GLY A 38 -5.04 2.57 -3.56
C GLY A 38 -5.91 2.61 -2.30
N ALA A 39 -5.88 1.60 -1.42
CA ALA A 39 -6.62 1.61 -0.16
C ALA A 39 -6.30 2.85 0.70
N GLY A 40 -5.00 3.23 0.80
CA GLY A 40 -4.59 4.45 1.49
C GLY A 40 -5.07 5.73 0.79
N TYR A 41 -5.16 5.75 -0.54
CA TYR A 41 -5.75 6.89 -1.27
C TYR A 41 -7.26 6.97 -1.04
N ALA A 42 -7.97 5.84 -1.08
CA ALA A 42 -9.39 5.77 -0.76
C ALA A 42 -9.68 6.25 0.66
N ALA A 43 -8.85 5.87 1.65
CA ALA A 43 -8.96 6.36 3.02
C ALA A 43 -8.86 7.90 3.09
N ARG A 44 -7.89 8.49 2.38
CA ARG A 44 -7.77 9.95 2.31
C ARG A 44 -8.95 10.62 1.62
N CYS A 45 -9.50 10.01 0.56
CA CYS A 45 -10.71 10.51 -0.10
C CYS A 45 -11.91 10.52 0.86
N VAL A 46 -12.13 9.43 1.59
CA VAL A 46 -13.23 9.34 2.58
C VAL A 46 -13.03 10.36 3.71
N ALA A 47 -11.80 10.49 4.22
CA ALA A 47 -11.48 11.51 5.24
C ALA A 47 -11.75 12.93 4.73
N ALA A 48 -11.36 13.22 3.48
CA ALA A 48 -11.57 14.53 2.87
C ALA A 48 -13.06 14.84 2.67
N ASP A 49 -13.84 13.86 2.21
CA ASP A 49 -15.29 14.03 2.05
C ASP A 49 -16.01 14.16 3.40
N TYR A 50 -15.50 13.49 4.45
CA TYR A 50 -16.04 13.58 5.81
C TYR A 50 -15.77 14.96 6.43
N LEU A 51 -14.52 15.44 6.38
CA LEU A 51 -14.09 16.69 7.02
C LEU A 51 -14.45 17.92 6.19
N TYR A 52 -14.41 17.81 4.86
CA TYR A 52 -14.55 18.94 3.92
C TYR A 52 -15.54 18.61 2.82
N PRO A 53 -16.84 18.44 3.11
CA PRO A 53 -17.84 18.03 2.12
C PRO A 53 -17.97 19.05 0.95
N ALA A 54 -17.61 20.30 1.18
CA ALA A 54 -17.54 21.32 0.12
C ALA A 54 -16.22 21.26 -0.70
N GLY A 55 -15.27 20.41 -0.31
CA GLY A 55 -13.95 20.34 -0.95
C GLY A 55 -13.03 21.48 -0.54
N GLY A 56 -12.17 21.93 -1.47
CA GLY A 56 -11.26 23.04 -1.29
C GLY A 56 -9.82 22.64 -0.97
N ALA A 57 -8.99 23.65 -0.67
CA ALA A 57 -7.55 23.45 -0.46
C ALA A 57 -7.20 22.47 0.67
N PRO A 58 -7.89 22.43 1.84
CA PRO A 58 -7.62 21.44 2.88
C PRO A 58 -7.92 20.00 2.43
N ALA A 59 -9.00 19.79 1.67
CA ALA A 59 -9.32 18.47 1.11
C ALA A 59 -8.22 18.00 0.14
N GLU A 60 -7.71 18.87 -0.72
CA GLU A 60 -6.61 18.58 -1.64
C GLU A 60 -5.30 18.27 -0.87
N ALA A 61 -5.00 19.02 0.18
CA ALA A 61 -3.85 18.77 1.05
C ALA A 61 -3.94 17.40 1.71
N LEU A 62 -5.12 17.01 2.19
CA LEU A 62 -5.37 15.69 2.77
C LEU A 62 -5.17 14.57 1.75
N LEU A 63 -5.61 14.74 0.50
CA LEU A 63 -5.37 13.77 -0.58
C LEU A 63 -3.88 13.57 -0.85
N ARG A 64 -3.05 14.60 -0.71
CA ARG A 64 -1.59 14.50 -0.79
C ARG A 64 -0.94 13.90 0.46
N GLY A 65 -1.72 13.69 1.53
CA GLY A 65 -1.23 13.14 2.80
C GLY A 65 -0.59 14.17 3.74
N GLU A 66 -0.88 15.46 3.54
CA GLU A 66 -0.35 16.59 4.33
C GLU A 66 -1.11 16.76 5.66
N CYS A 67 -1.24 15.68 6.43
CA CYS A 67 -1.94 15.67 7.73
C CYS A 67 -0.96 15.49 8.90
N CYS A 68 -1.44 15.66 10.12
CA CYS A 68 -0.67 15.36 11.32
C CYS A 68 -0.22 13.90 11.34
N ARG A 69 0.91 13.60 12.00
CA ARG A 69 1.47 12.26 12.08
C ARG A 69 1.74 11.86 13.52
N ALA A 70 1.24 10.69 13.92
CA ALA A 70 1.60 10.10 15.19
C ALA A 70 2.96 9.39 15.06
N VAL A 71 3.94 9.86 15.79
CA VAL A 71 5.30 9.30 15.83
C VAL A 71 5.60 8.74 17.21
N GLY A 72 6.52 7.78 17.28
CA GLY A 72 6.96 7.15 18.52
C GLY A 72 8.42 6.71 18.42
N LYS A 73 9.01 6.38 19.54
CA LYS A 73 10.37 5.87 19.62
C LYS A 73 10.36 4.38 19.99
N ALA A 74 11.09 3.57 19.24
CA ALA A 74 11.23 2.15 19.53
C ALA A 74 11.88 1.95 20.91
N GLY A 75 11.33 1.02 21.71
CA GLY A 75 11.81 0.73 23.06
C GLY A 75 11.31 1.68 24.16
N ASP A 76 10.64 2.77 23.79
CA ASP A 76 10.03 3.72 24.75
C ASP A 76 8.51 3.80 24.49
N ARG A 77 7.71 3.42 25.49
CA ARG A 77 6.26 3.37 25.38
C ARG A 77 5.58 4.74 25.51
N ASP A 78 6.26 5.70 26.08
CA ASP A 78 5.69 6.99 26.47
C ASP A 78 6.25 8.17 25.65
N SER A 79 7.24 7.95 24.78
CA SER A 79 7.85 8.97 23.92
C SER A 79 7.09 9.26 22.62
N GLY A 80 5.82 8.88 22.54
CA GLY A 80 4.98 9.20 21.39
C GLY A 80 4.55 10.67 21.40
N ARG A 81 4.52 11.30 20.20
CA ARG A 81 4.05 12.66 19.98
C ARG A 81 3.30 12.80 18.66
N ILE A 82 2.60 13.92 18.50
CA ILE A 82 2.01 14.31 17.22
C ILE A 82 2.91 15.33 16.55
N GLU A 83 3.34 15.03 15.32
CA GLU A 83 3.95 15.99 14.42
C GLU A 83 2.85 16.70 13.64
N THR A 84 2.83 18.04 13.72
CA THR A 84 1.79 18.86 13.09
C THR A 84 1.95 18.87 11.57
N GLY A 85 0.86 18.58 10.84
CA GLY A 85 0.76 18.74 9.41
C GLY A 85 -0.08 19.96 8.99
N VAL A 86 -0.29 20.12 7.69
CA VAL A 86 -1.12 21.19 7.12
C VAL A 86 -2.58 21.02 7.54
N VAL A 87 -3.10 19.80 7.45
CA VAL A 87 -4.46 19.44 7.86
C VAL A 87 -4.42 18.93 9.29
N ARG A 88 -4.85 19.77 10.25
CA ARG A 88 -4.79 19.45 11.68
C ARG A 88 -5.92 18.55 12.16
N GLU A 89 -7.03 18.52 11.45
CA GLU A 89 -8.20 17.69 11.71
C GLU A 89 -7.98 16.22 11.37
N ALA A 90 -6.90 15.91 10.66
CA ALA A 90 -6.55 14.55 10.31
C ALA A 90 -5.22 14.11 10.93
N ILE A 91 -5.20 12.88 11.49
CA ILE A 91 -4.01 12.27 12.07
C ILE A 91 -3.73 10.96 11.33
N SER A 92 -2.53 10.83 10.77
CA SER A 92 -2.07 9.58 10.18
C SER A 92 -1.18 8.80 11.15
N VAL A 93 -1.31 7.49 11.15
CA VAL A 93 -0.48 6.55 11.91
C VAL A 93 0.03 5.48 10.96
N THR A 94 1.35 5.42 10.82
CA THR A 94 2.04 4.37 10.05
C THR A 94 3.08 3.73 10.96
N GLY A 95 3.17 2.41 10.95
CA GLY A 95 4.10 1.70 11.83
C GLY A 95 5.55 2.12 11.60
N MET A 96 6.25 2.51 12.65
CA MET A 96 7.64 2.99 12.65
C MET A 96 8.63 1.96 13.23
N GLY A 97 8.14 0.86 13.76
CA GLY A 97 8.98 -0.24 14.26
C GLY A 97 9.58 -1.08 13.12
N SER A 98 10.43 -2.03 13.47
CA SER A 98 11.04 -2.95 12.52
C SER A 98 9.97 -3.66 11.67
N GLY A 99 10.16 -3.67 10.35
CA GLY A 99 9.19 -4.23 9.40
C GLY A 99 7.88 -3.44 9.31
N GLY A 100 7.86 -2.16 9.70
CA GLY A 100 6.66 -1.33 9.66
C GLY A 100 5.65 -1.64 10.77
N ARG A 101 6.08 -2.26 11.87
CA ARG A 101 5.21 -2.56 13.04
C ARG A 101 4.80 -1.28 13.76
N TYR A 102 3.60 -1.28 14.29
CA TYR A 102 3.11 -0.18 15.12
C TYR A 102 3.83 -0.16 16.47
N LEU A 103 4.19 1.05 16.91
CA LEU A 103 4.68 1.28 18.26
C LEU A 103 3.50 1.68 19.15
N VAL A 104 3.46 1.14 20.36
CA VAL A 104 2.40 1.49 21.33
C VAL A 104 2.40 2.98 21.65
N SER A 105 3.58 3.61 21.70
CA SER A 105 3.74 5.06 21.89
C SER A 105 3.05 5.90 20.82
N GLN A 106 3.03 5.45 19.54
CA GLN A 106 2.31 6.14 18.47
C GLN A 106 0.79 6.11 18.73
N VAL A 107 0.26 4.93 19.08
CA VAL A 107 -1.19 4.76 19.35
C VAL A 107 -1.60 5.56 20.59
N LYS A 108 -0.76 5.57 21.64
CA LYS A 108 -0.99 6.40 22.83
C LYS A 108 -0.99 7.89 22.51
N ALA A 109 0.00 8.39 21.71
CA ALA A 109 0.07 9.78 21.30
C ALA A 109 -1.18 10.20 20.50
N MET A 110 -1.57 9.37 19.51
CA MET A 110 -2.81 9.57 18.75
C MET A 110 -4.02 9.65 19.69
N ARG A 111 -4.16 8.69 20.61
CA ARG A 111 -5.28 8.67 21.57
C ARG A 111 -5.30 9.93 22.43
N THR A 112 -4.17 10.34 23.00
CA THR A 112 -4.08 11.55 23.82
C THR A 112 -4.51 12.78 23.03
N GLU A 113 -4.07 12.90 21.77
CA GLU A 113 -4.45 14.01 20.89
C GLU A 113 -5.96 14.04 20.60
N ILE A 114 -6.56 12.89 20.37
CA ILE A 114 -8.00 12.79 20.06
C ILE A 114 -8.85 13.28 21.26
N PHE A 115 -8.45 12.96 22.50
CA PHE A 115 -9.22 13.33 23.69
C PHE A 115 -8.90 14.73 24.23
N ASN A 116 -7.68 15.25 24.05
CA ASN A 116 -7.23 16.51 24.67
C ASN A 116 -7.44 17.73 23.77
N THR A 117 -7.53 17.56 22.47
CA THR A 117 -7.71 18.68 21.54
C THR A 117 -9.18 18.83 21.21
N SER A 118 -9.73 20.04 21.41
CA SER A 118 -11.11 20.34 21.00
C SER A 118 -11.27 20.05 19.51
N LEU A 119 -12.33 19.34 19.16
CA LEU A 119 -12.66 19.07 17.76
C LEU A 119 -13.06 20.38 17.09
N SER A 120 -12.60 20.59 15.87
CA SER A 120 -13.18 21.59 14.99
C SER A 120 -14.64 21.26 14.70
N ALA A 121 -15.40 22.20 14.17
CA ALA A 121 -16.79 21.98 13.76
C ALA A 121 -16.93 20.84 12.73
N GLU A 122 -15.85 20.57 11.98
CA GLU A 122 -15.75 19.53 10.96
C GLU A 122 -15.50 18.13 11.53
N GLY A 123 -15.11 18.01 12.82
CA GLY A 123 -14.74 16.73 13.45
C GLY A 123 -13.26 16.38 13.27
N ARG A 124 -12.94 15.08 13.31
CA ARG A 124 -11.58 14.55 13.19
C ARG A 124 -11.54 13.23 12.43
N ALA A 125 -10.54 13.04 11.57
CA ALA A 125 -10.27 11.78 10.91
C ALA A 125 -8.93 11.18 11.39
N VAL A 126 -8.92 9.86 11.65
CA VAL A 126 -7.73 9.11 12.03
C VAL A 126 -7.47 8.05 10.98
N LEU A 127 -6.34 8.16 10.27
CA LEU A 127 -5.95 7.25 9.22
C LEU A 127 -4.86 6.28 9.72
N LEU A 128 -5.18 5.00 9.82
CA LEU A 128 -4.26 3.97 10.28
C LEU A 128 -3.89 3.06 9.10
N TYR A 129 -2.64 3.14 8.64
CA TYR A 129 -2.18 2.41 7.47
C TYR A 129 -1.54 1.07 7.84
N HIS A 130 -1.92 -0.01 7.12
CA HIS A 130 -1.39 -1.36 7.31
C HIS A 130 -1.61 -1.91 8.72
N VAL A 131 -2.87 -1.92 9.17
CA VAL A 131 -3.21 -2.38 10.53
C VAL A 131 -2.93 -3.87 10.78
N GLU A 132 -2.73 -4.67 9.73
CA GLU A 132 -2.23 -6.05 9.82
C GLU A 132 -0.82 -6.14 10.44
N ARG A 133 -0.09 -5.02 10.52
CA ARG A 133 1.23 -4.93 11.15
C ARG A 133 1.18 -4.56 12.63
N MET A 134 -0.01 -4.46 13.20
CA MET A 134 -0.19 -4.24 14.64
C MET A 134 0.10 -5.53 15.41
N ASN A 135 0.82 -5.39 16.52
CA ASN A 135 0.89 -6.43 17.54
C ASN A 135 -0.30 -6.31 18.51
N GLU A 136 -0.51 -7.31 19.33
CA GLU A 136 -1.62 -7.34 20.30
C GLU A 136 -1.63 -6.13 21.24
N GLU A 137 -0.47 -5.64 21.65
CA GLU A 137 -0.36 -4.52 22.57
C GLU A 137 -0.81 -3.21 21.93
N SER A 138 -0.36 -2.91 20.69
CA SER A 138 -0.78 -1.72 19.95
C SER A 138 -2.26 -1.80 19.55
N ALA A 139 -2.73 -2.99 19.18
CA ALA A 139 -4.14 -3.23 18.87
C ALA A 139 -5.03 -3.01 20.10
N ASN A 140 -4.68 -3.55 21.27
CA ASN A 140 -5.43 -3.34 22.50
C ASN A 140 -5.49 -1.86 22.92
N ALA A 141 -4.42 -1.10 22.66
CA ALA A 141 -4.43 0.36 22.88
C ALA A 141 -5.40 1.07 21.92
N LEU A 142 -5.50 0.61 20.66
CA LEU A 142 -6.43 1.15 19.66
C LEU A 142 -7.88 0.77 19.98
N LEU A 143 -8.14 -0.50 20.34
CA LEU A 143 -9.49 -0.99 20.61
C LEU A 143 -10.21 -0.17 21.68
N LYS A 144 -9.51 0.27 22.71
CA LYS A 144 -10.06 1.11 23.79
C LYS A 144 -10.68 2.42 23.30
N VAL A 145 -10.14 3.00 22.22
CA VAL A 145 -10.66 4.25 21.66
C VAL A 145 -11.67 3.99 20.54
N MET A 146 -11.59 2.83 19.90
CA MET A 146 -12.57 2.45 18.88
C MET A 146 -13.90 1.98 19.48
N GLU A 147 -13.89 1.46 20.72
CA GLU A 147 -15.10 1.04 21.44
C GLU A 147 -15.93 2.25 21.90
N GLU A 148 -15.26 3.28 22.40
CA GLU A 148 -15.89 4.51 22.88
C GLU A 148 -15.21 5.74 22.24
N PRO A 149 -15.39 5.94 20.92
CA PRO A 149 -14.77 7.06 20.24
C PRO A 149 -15.43 8.38 20.69
N PRO A 150 -14.65 9.46 20.80
CA PRO A 150 -15.23 10.79 20.97
C PRO A 150 -16.16 11.12 19.80
N GLU A 151 -17.20 11.91 20.06
CA GLU A 151 -18.13 12.36 19.03
C GLU A 151 -17.38 13.09 17.90
N GLY A 152 -17.77 12.83 16.66
CA GLY A 152 -17.14 13.46 15.49
C GLY A 152 -15.76 12.87 15.09
N VAL A 153 -15.35 11.73 15.66
CA VAL A 153 -14.11 11.03 15.25
C VAL A 153 -14.43 9.89 14.31
N LEU A 154 -13.77 9.89 13.14
CA LEU A 154 -13.84 8.82 12.14
C LEU A 154 -12.49 8.09 12.05
N PHE A 155 -12.50 6.77 12.27
CA PHE A 155 -11.33 5.91 12.06
C PHE A 155 -11.37 5.27 10.67
N LEU A 156 -10.29 5.47 9.92
CA LEU A 156 -10.08 4.91 8.58
C LEU A 156 -8.86 4.02 8.61
N LEU A 157 -9.09 2.72 8.59
CA LEU A 157 -8.06 1.70 8.65
C LEU A 157 -7.78 1.17 7.25
N THR A 158 -6.54 0.82 6.96
CA THR A 158 -6.18 0.10 5.73
C THR A 158 -5.44 -1.17 6.05
N ALA A 159 -5.63 -2.19 5.21
CA ALA A 159 -4.89 -3.45 5.27
C ALA A 159 -4.68 -4.03 3.87
N ASP A 160 -3.59 -4.76 3.68
CA ASP A 160 -3.33 -5.47 2.42
C ASP A 160 -4.26 -6.70 2.28
N SER A 161 -4.64 -7.33 3.40
CA SER A 161 -5.51 -8.50 3.45
C SER A 161 -6.29 -8.57 4.76
N LEU A 162 -7.54 -9.02 4.70
CA LEU A 162 -8.36 -9.27 5.91
C LEU A 162 -7.79 -10.37 6.81
N ALA A 163 -7.09 -11.35 6.24
CA ALA A 163 -6.52 -12.46 6.99
C ALA A 163 -5.43 -12.02 7.97
N GLY A 164 -4.70 -10.93 7.64
CA GLY A 164 -3.67 -10.37 8.52
C GLY A 164 -4.21 -9.47 9.63
N VAL A 165 -5.48 -9.03 9.55
CA VAL A 165 -6.06 -8.12 10.52
C VAL A 165 -6.62 -8.89 11.73
N LEU A 166 -6.25 -8.45 12.92
CA LEU A 166 -6.74 -9.06 14.16
C LEU A 166 -8.27 -9.10 14.20
N PRO A 167 -8.89 -10.24 14.57
CA PRO A 167 -10.36 -10.40 14.61
C PRO A 167 -11.06 -9.33 15.45
N THR A 168 -10.41 -8.88 16.52
CA THR A 168 -10.91 -7.84 17.43
C THR A 168 -11.03 -6.46 16.78
N ILE A 169 -10.11 -6.11 15.86
CA ILE A 169 -10.21 -4.88 15.06
C ILE A 169 -11.28 -5.06 13.99
N ARG A 170 -11.26 -6.21 13.29
CA ARG A 170 -12.17 -6.47 12.18
C ARG A 170 -13.63 -6.45 12.59
N SER A 171 -13.96 -6.97 13.78
CA SER A 171 -15.34 -7.00 14.30
C SER A 171 -15.93 -5.60 14.62
N ARG A 172 -15.09 -4.56 14.69
CA ARG A 172 -15.49 -3.18 15.00
C ARG A 172 -15.47 -2.26 13.79
N CYS A 173 -15.17 -2.77 12.61
CA CYS A 173 -15.07 -1.99 11.37
C CYS A 173 -16.09 -2.48 10.34
N ILE A 174 -16.65 -1.55 9.58
CA ILE A 174 -17.25 -1.88 8.29
C ILE A 174 -16.10 -2.04 7.29
N SER A 175 -16.01 -3.21 6.65
CA SER A 175 -14.93 -3.53 5.72
C SER A 175 -15.37 -3.36 4.27
N PHE A 176 -14.53 -2.69 3.47
CA PHE A 176 -14.68 -2.55 2.03
C PHE A 176 -13.43 -3.05 1.31
N ALA A 177 -13.64 -3.80 0.24
CA ALA A 177 -12.56 -4.19 -0.65
C ALA A 177 -12.24 -3.06 -1.64
N VAL A 178 -10.96 -2.79 -1.84
CA VAL A 178 -10.45 -1.96 -2.94
C VAL A 178 -9.88 -2.89 -3.99
N ALA A 179 -10.58 -2.97 -5.12
CA ALA A 179 -10.24 -3.88 -6.20
C ALA A 179 -9.30 -3.24 -7.23
N PRO A 180 -8.48 -4.03 -7.93
CA PRO A 180 -7.75 -3.55 -9.10
C PRO A 180 -8.71 -3.07 -10.18
N VAL A 181 -8.26 -2.15 -11.01
CA VAL A 181 -8.97 -1.73 -12.23
C VAL A 181 -8.39 -2.47 -13.44
N SER A 182 -9.08 -2.44 -14.57
CA SER A 182 -8.49 -3.01 -15.78
C SER A 182 -7.19 -2.26 -16.16
N PRO A 183 -6.22 -2.94 -16.82
CA PRO A 183 -4.99 -2.27 -17.27
C PRO A 183 -5.27 -1.05 -18.15
N GLU A 184 -6.32 -1.09 -18.99
CA GLU A 184 -6.73 0.02 -19.85
C GLU A 184 -7.27 1.21 -19.04
N GLU A 185 -8.07 0.94 -18.01
CA GLU A 185 -8.60 1.98 -17.12
C GLU A 185 -7.47 2.59 -16.30
N CYS A 186 -6.57 1.76 -15.77
CA CYS A 186 -5.37 2.20 -15.07
C CYS A 186 -4.51 3.12 -15.94
N ALA A 187 -4.22 2.71 -17.18
CA ALA A 187 -3.43 3.52 -18.11
C ALA A 187 -4.09 4.86 -18.41
N ARG A 188 -5.41 4.87 -18.69
CA ARG A 188 -6.17 6.11 -18.93
C ARG A 188 -6.10 7.05 -17.74
N TRP A 189 -6.28 6.51 -16.54
CA TRP A 189 -6.24 7.28 -15.31
C TRP A 189 -4.83 7.87 -15.06
N CYS A 190 -3.76 7.07 -15.23
CA CYS A 190 -2.38 7.52 -15.06
C CYS A 190 -1.98 8.58 -16.09
N ILE A 191 -2.41 8.44 -17.34
CA ILE A 191 -2.22 9.49 -18.38
C ILE A 191 -2.89 10.80 -17.95
N GLY A 192 -4.10 10.75 -17.43
CA GLY A 192 -4.79 11.91 -16.86
C GLY A 192 -4.06 12.55 -15.67
N GLN A 193 -3.17 11.81 -15.00
CA GLN A 193 -2.28 12.29 -13.93
C GLN A 193 -0.91 12.78 -14.45
N GLY A 194 -0.72 12.88 -15.76
CA GLY A 194 0.50 13.38 -16.40
C GLY A 194 1.60 12.33 -16.61
N VAL A 195 1.28 11.03 -16.48
CA VAL A 195 2.24 9.95 -16.82
C VAL A 195 2.34 9.82 -18.34
N ASP A 196 3.56 9.59 -18.85
CA ASP A 196 3.78 9.32 -20.28
C ASP A 196 2.94 8.14 -20.77
N LYS A 197 2.37 8.28 -21.98
CA LYS A 197 1.43 7.29 -22.54
C LYS A 197 2.02 5.89 -22.69
N LYS A 198 3.31 5.79 -23.08
CA LYS A 198 3.99 4.50 -23.27
C LYS A 198 4.25 3.84 -21.91
N GLN A 199 4.76 4.62 -20.96
CA GLN A 199 5.01 4.14 -19.59
C GLN A 199 3.72 3.73 -18.90
N ALA A 200 2.66 4.54 -18.99
CA ALA A 200 1.38 4.24 -18.38
C ALA A 200 0.80 2.91 -18.89
N ARG A 201 0.85 2.65 -20.20
CA ARG A 201 0.39 1.38 -20.78
C ARG A 201 1.25 0.21 -20.32
N LEU A 202 2.58 0.31 -20.47
CA LEU A 202 3.52 -0.73 -20.08
C LEU A 202 3.33 -1.13 -18.61
N TYR A 203 3.36 -0.17 -17.69
CA TYR A 203 3.28 -0.46 -16.27
C TYR A 203 1.88 -0.92 -15.84
N SER A 204 0.82 -0.43 -16.48
CA SER A 204 -0.55 -0.91 -16.18
C SER A 204 -0.75 -2.37 -16.56
N GLU A 205 -0.17 -2.81 -17.67
CA GLU A 205 -0.16 -4.23 -18.08
C GLU A 205 0.71 -5.09 -17.15
N LEU A 206 1.92 -4.62 -16.83
CA LEU A 206 2.84 -5.36 -15.95
C LEU A 206 2.28 -5.54 -14.54
N PHE A 207 1.70 -4.49 -13.98
CA PHE A 207 1.19 -4.48 -12.60
C PHE A 207 -0.32 -4.68 -12.48
N ASP A 208 -0.97 -5.19 -13.52
CA ASP A 208 -2.38 -5.62 -13.49
C ASP A 208 -3.34 -4.57 -12.87
N GLY A 209 -3.23 -3.33 -13.31
CA GLY A 209 -4.12 -2.26 -12.85
C GLY A 209 -3.85 -1.74 -11.43
N HIS A 210 -2.72 -2.07 -10.82
CA HIS A 210 -2.29 -1.52 -9.51
C HIS A 210 -1.81 -0.07 -9.66
N ILE A 211 -2.74 0.88 -9.67
CA ILE A 211 -2.49 2.31 -9.98
C ILE A 211 -1.34 2.90 -9.14
N GLY A 212 -1.29 2.62 -7.85
CA GLY A 212 -0.25 3.14 -6.97
C GLY A 212 1.14 2.64 -7.34
N THR A 213 1.25 1.36 -7.74
CA THR A 213 2.51 0.77 -8.23
C THR A 213 2.93 1.39 -9.56
N VAL A 214 1.97 1.58 -10.47
CA VAL A 214 2.19 2.24 -11.77
C VAL A 214 2.67 3.67 -11.59
N LEU A 215 2.03 4.45 -10.72
CA LEU A 215 2.46 5.82 -10.41
C LEU A 215 3.85 5.89 -9.78
N ALA A 216 4.14 4.98 -8.85
CA ALA A 216 5.46 4.91 -8.23
C ALA A 216 6.54 4.62 -9.29
N ALA A 217 6.31 3.62 -10.17
CA ALA A 217 7.24 3.29 -11.26
C ALA A 217 7.40 4.43 -12.28
N ALA A 218 6.36 5.23 -12.51
CA ALA A 218 6.42 6.33 -13.48
C ALA A 218 7.07 7.60 -12.92
N ARG A 219 6.95 7.88 -11.62
CA ARG A 219 7.36 9.16 -11.00
C ARG A 219 8.67 9.11 -10.23
N ASP A 220 9.06 7.94 -9.76
CA ASP A 220 10.27 7.73 -8.98
C ASP A 220 11.33 7.04 -9.84
N ASP A 221 12.46 7.72 -10.08
CA ASP A 221 13.54 7.23 -10.93
C ASP A 221 14.18 5.95 -10.37
N ALA A 222 14.34 5.84 -9.04
CA ALA A 222 14.88 4.64 -8.39
C ALA A 222 13.91 3.45 -8.57
N ARG A 223 12.60 3.70 -8.45
CA ARG A 223 11.58 2.68 -8.67
C ARG A 223 11.51 2.25 -10.14
N ARG A 224 11.66 3.18 -11.06
CA ARG A 224 11.73 2.90 -12.51
C ARG A 224 12.93 2.02 -12.85
N GLU A 225 14.11 2.38 -12.36
CA GLU A 225 15.34 1.58 -12.55
C GLU A 225 15.17 0.14 -12.04
N GLN A 226 14.50 -0.03 -10.90
CA GLN A 226 14.21 -1.35 -10.34
C GLN A 226 13.31 -2.17 -11.27
N VAL A 227 12.25 -1.59 -11.82
CA VAL A 227 11.37 -2.27 -12.80
C VAL A 227 12.14 -2.64 -14.08
N GLU A 228 13.03 -1.76 -14.56
CA GLU A 228 13.89 -2.04 -15.71
C GLU A 228 14.85 -3.21 -15.44
N LYS A 229 15.40 -3.31 -14.23
CA LYS A 229 16.21 -4.46 -13.80
C LYS A 229 15.41 -5.76 -13.76
N ALA A 230 14.16 -5.70 -13.30
CA ALA A 230 13.25 -6.86 -13.33
C ALA A 230 12.94 -7.31 -14.76
N LEU A 231 12.72 -6.38 -15.69
CA LEU A 231 12.55 -6.68 -17.11
C LEU A 231 13.84 -7.25 -17.72
N THR A 232 15.02 -6.77 -17.31
CA THR A 232 16.30 -7.31 -17.75
C THR A 232 16.50 -8.74 -17.25
N LEU A 233 16.15 -9.03 -15.99
CA LEU A 233 16.18 -10.38 -15.44
C LEU A 233 15.20 -11.30 -16.20
N ALA A 234 14.03 -10.79 -16.59
CA ALA A 234 13.07 -11.53 -17.40
C ALA A 234 13.59 -11.84 -18.80
N LYS A 235 14.36 -10.92 -19.42
CA LYS A 235 15.03 -11.18 -20.70
C LYS A 235 16.08 -12.27 -20.56
N ALA A 236 16.91 -12.23 -19.51
CA ALA A 236 17.89 -13.28 -19.23
C ALA A 236 17.22 -14.66 -19.04
N ALA A 237 16.12 -14.69 -18.28
CA ALA A 237 15.34 -15.92 -18.07
C ALA A 237 14.71 -16.46 -19.37
N ALA A 238 14.20 -15.59 -20.25
CA ALA A 238 13.66 -15.99 -21.56
C ALA A 238 14.73 -16.50 -22.52
N ALA A 239 15.96 -15.99 -22.40
CA ALA A 239 17.12 -16.42 -23.20
C ALA A 239 17.88 -17.61 -22.59
N HIS A 240 17.45 -18.14 -21.44
CA HIS A 240 18.18 -19.15 -20.66
C HIS A 240 19.63 -18.76 -20.34
N ASP A 241 19.87 -17.44 -20.10
CA ASP A 241 21.17 -16.89 -19.79
C ASP A 241 21.38 -16.79 -18.26
N SER A 242 21.85 -17.89 -17.68
CA SER A 242 22.14 -17.96 -16.23
C SER A 242 23.27 -17.01 -15.81
N TYR A 243 24.21 -16.72 -16.72
CA TYR A 243 25.32 -15.80 -16.41
C TYR A 243 24.82 -14.35 -16.31
N ALA A 244 24.05 -13.87 -17.28
CA ALA A 244 23.43 -12.53 -17.19
C ALA A 244 22.53 -12.38 -15.96
N ALA A 245 21.74 -13.41 -15.63
CA ALA A 245 20.93 -13.44 -14.42
C ALA A 245 21.81 -13.36 -13.16
N ALA A 246 22.90 -14.13 -13.07
CA ALA A 246 23.81 -14.13 -11.93
C ALA A 246 24.50 -12.77 -11.74
N VAL A 247 25.00 -12.16 -12.81
CA VAL A 247 25.64 -10.83 -12.77
C VAL A 247 24.67 -9.77 -12.24
N LEU A 248 23.42 -9.76 -12.70
CA LEU A 248 22.42 -8.81 -12.23
C LEU A 248 22.09 -9.05 -10.75
N LEU A 249 21.86 -10.30 -10.34
CA LEU A 249 21.43 -10.66 -8.98
C LEU A 249 22.57 -10.48 -7.96
N ALA A 250 23.83 -10.55 -8.36
CA ALA A 250 24.99 -10.33 -7.47
C ALA A 250 24.96 -8.95 -6.78
N GLY A 251 24.39 -7.93 -7.45
CA GLY A 251 24.23 -6.60 -6.89
C GLY A 251 23.29 -6.53 -5.68
N TYR A 252 22.50 -7.57 -5.43
CA TYR A 252 21.46 -7.61 -4.38
C TYR A 252 21.80 -8.56 -3.22
N GLU A 253 22.94 -9.23 -3.23
CA GLU A 253 23.32 -10.24 -2.23
C GLU A 253 23.42 -9.69 -0.79
N LYS A 254 23.72 -8.41 -0.64
CA LYS A 254 23.93 -7.74 0.66
C LYS A 254 22.70 -7.02 1.19
N ASP A 255 21.71 -6.78 0.35
CA ASP A 255 20.47 -6.07 0.73
C ASP A 255 19.25 -6.96 0.49
N LYS A 256 18.80 -7.62 1.55
CA LYS A 256 17.64 -8.51 1.52
C LYS A 256 16.36 -7.78 1.11
N ALA A 257 16.19 -6.52 1.52
CA ALA A 257 14.98 -5.76 1.21
C ALA A 257 14.95 -5.40 -0.28
N ALA A 258 16.07 -4.93 -0.83
CA ALA A 258 16.21 -4.67 -2.25
C ALA A 258 16.08 -5.94 -3.11
N ALA A 259 16.64 -7.08 -2.66
CA ALA A 259 16.47 -8.37 -3.31
C ALA A 259 15.00 -8.79 -3.37
N ALA A 260 14.29 -8.72 -2.25
CA ALA A 260 12.87 -9.06 -2.18
C ALA A 260 12.01 -8.15 -3.07
N ALA A 261 12.32 -6.87 -3.12
CA ALA A 261 11.63 -5.91 -3.98
C ALA A 261 11.85 -6.21 -5.48
N LEU A 262 13.11 -6.49 -5.90
CA LEU A 262 13.40 -6.90 -7.27
C LEU A 262 12.68 -8.19 -7.66
N LEU A 263 12.68 -9.20 -6.78
CA LEU A 263 11.98 -10.46 -7.02
C LEU A 263 10.47 -10.29 -7.09
N GLY A 264 9.90 -9.35 -6.31
CA GLY A 264 8.49 -8.97 -6.41
C GLY A 264 8.14 -8.41 -7.78
N ASP A 265 8.99 -7.54 -8.34
CA ASP A 265 8.80 -7.00 -9.69
C ASP A 265 9.02 -8.05 -10.77
N PHE A 266 10.04 -8.90 -10.64
CA PHE A 266 10.25 -10.02 -11.55
C PHE A 266 9.07 -11.00 -11.56
N ARG A 267 8.51 -11.28 -10.39
CA ARG A 267 7.25 -12.04 -10.25
C ARG A 267 6.09 -11.38 -11.00
N ALA A 268 5.92 -10.05 -10.87
CA ALA A 268 4.89 -9.31 -11.58
C ALA A 268 5.06 -9.38 -13.11
N VAL A 269 6.30 -9.25 -13.60
CA VAL A 269 6.63 -9.41 -15.02
C VAL A 269 6.31 -10.82 -15.53
N ALA A 270 6.64 -11.86 -14.75
CA ALA A 270 6.33 -13.25 -15.10
C ALA A 270 4.81 -13.51 -15.11
N ALA A 271 4.08 -12.98 -14.13
CA ALA A 271 2.61 -13.07 -14.07
C ALA A 271 1.96 -12.35 -15.26
N ALA A 272 2.48 -11.17 -15.66
CA ALA A 272 2.03 -10.48 -16.88
C ALA A 272 2.22 -11.33 -18.13
N GLY A 273 3.32 -12.08 -18.22
CA GLY A 273 3.55 -13.05 -19.31
C GLY A 273 2.52 -14.16 -19.38
N LEU A 274 2.05 -14.65 -18.24
CA LEU A 274 0.96 -15.65 -18.19
C LEU A 274 -0.39 -15.06 -18.62
N ARG A 275 -0.63 -13.78 -18.39
CA ARG A 275 -1.82 -13.07 -18.87
C ARG A 275 -1.76 -12.73 -20.38
N GLY A 276 -0.65 -13.05 -21.06
CA GLY A 276 -0.47 -12.76 -22.47
C GLY A 276 -0.07 -11.31 -22.77
N CYS A 277 0.49 -10.58 -21.79
CA CYS A 277 0.99 -9.24 -21.99
C CYS A 277 2.14 -9.22 -23.00
N ALA A 278 1.98 -8.45 -24.08
CA ALA A 278 2.99 -8.35 -25.14
C ALA A 278 4.26 -7.57 -24.71
N SER A 279 4.17 -6.83 -23.61
CA SER A 279 5.26 -5.99 -23.11
C SER A 279 6.30 -6.76 -22.27
N THR A 280 6.08 -8.05 -21.99
CA THR A 280 7.03 -8.92 -21.29
C THR A 280 7.73 -9.88 -22.23
N PRO A 281 9.04 -10.17 -22.03
CA PRO A 281 9.76 -11.18 -22.81
C PRO A 281 9.39 -12.63 -22.44
N LEU A 282 8.70 -12.84 -21.32
CA LEU A 282 8.31 -14.15 -20.81
C LEU A 282 6.91 -14.50 -21.30
N THR A 283 6.75 -15.70 -21.87
CA THR A 283 5.46 -16.22 -22.35
C THR A 283 5.29 -17.70 -22.00
N GLY A 284 4.06 -18.17 -21.89
CA GLY A 284 3.71 -19.58 -21.72
C GLY A 284 4.47 -20.27 -20.59
N ASP A 285 5.16 -21.36 -20.90
CA ASP A 285 5.88 -22.17 -19.90
C ASP A 285 7.09 -21.45 -19.29
N ALA A 286 7.77 -20.58 -20.04
CA ALA A 286 8.84 -19.75 -19.51
C ALA A 286 8.34 -18.79 -18.42
N ALA A 287 7.19 -18.16 -18.65
CA ALA A 287 6.53 -17.31 -17.67
C ALA A 287 6.11 -18.08 -16.41
N ARG A 288 5.54 -19.28 -16.58
CA ARG A 288 5.13 -20.16 -15.47
C ARG A 288 6.34 -20.59 -14.63
N ARG A 289 7.43 -21.01 -15.28
CA ARG A 289 8.67 -21.39 -14.61
C ARG A 289 9.27 -20.22 -13.84
N ALA A 290 9.38 -19.05 -14.47
CA ALA A 290 9.90 -17.85 -13.87
C ALA A 290 9.08 -17.40 -12.64
N LEU A 291 7.74 -17.47 -12.74
CA LEU A 291 6.83 -17.17 -11.62
C LEU A 291 7.08 -18.10 -10.43
N SER A 292 7.10 -19.41 -10.67
CA SER A 292 7.35 -20.41 -9.61
C SER A 292 8.71 -20.23 -8.95
N LEU A 293 9.75 -19.91 -9.72
CA LEU A 293 11.09 -19.67 -9.20
C LEU A 293 11.15 -18.37 -8.38
N ALA A 294 10.47 -17.32 -8.82
CA ALA A 294 10.37 -16.06 -8.08
C ALA A 294 9.67 -16.25 -6.74
N ASP A 295 8.52 -16.95 -6.73
CA ASP A 295 7.77 -17.25 -5.50
C ASP A 295 8.61 -18.06 -4.52
N ALA A 296 9.31 -19.10 -4.98
CA ALA A 296 10.21 -19.90 -4.15
C ALA A 296 11.34 -19.05 -3.55
N ALA A 297 11.96 -18.17 -4.35
CA ALA A 297 13.03 -17.30 -3.88
C ALA A 297 12.51 -16.28 -2.84
N ILE A 298 11.34 -15.70 -3.05
CA ILE A 298 10.70 -14.78 -2.08
C ILE A 298 10.42 -15.50 -0.76
N GLN A 299 9.89 -16.74 -0.80
CA GLN A 299 9.65 -17.54 0.39
C GLN A 299 10.94 -17.86 1.15
N LEU A 300 12.02 -18.22 0.46
CA LEU A 300 13.33 -18.46 1.08
C LEU A 300 13.88 -17.20 1.77
N LEU A 301 13.78 -16.03 1.12
CA LEU A 301 14.15 -14.77 1.74
C LEU A 301 13.28 -14.48 2.99
N ALA A 302 11.97 -14.71 2.92
CA ALA A 302 11.07 -14.54 4.06
C ALA A 302 11.45 -15.48 5.23
N ALA A 303 11.84 -16.73 4.93
CA ALA A 303 12.33 -17.72 5.90
C ALA A 303 13.77 -17.45 6.40
N GLN A 304 14.33 -16.24 6.17
CA GLN A 304 15.65 -15.81 6.61
C GLN A 304 16.83 -16.61 6.00
N VAL A 305 16.63 -17.27 4.87
CA VAL A 305 17.73 -17.88 4.12
C VAL A 305 18.67 -16.79 3.59
N ASN A 306 19.96 -17.06 3.55
CA ASN A 306 20.98 -16.12 3.08
C ASN A 306 20.66 -15.64 1.65
N PRO A 307 20.55 -14.31 1.40
CA PRO A 307 20.22 -13.78 0.08
C PRO A 307 21.17 -14.26 -1.01
N LYS A 308 22.47 -14.33 -0.74
CA LYS A 308 23.46 -14.80 -1.71
C LYS A 308 23.15 -16.22 -2.21
N ILE A 309 22.86 -17.15 -1.30
CA ILE A 309 22.52 -18.53 -1.65
C ILE A 309 21.22 -18.55 -2.47
N THR A 310 20.19 -17.85 -2.01
CA THR A 310 18.88 -17.79 -2.67
C THR A 310 19.00 -17.27 -4.10
N LEU A 311 19.72 -16.16 -4.29
CA LEU A 311 19.87 -15.51 -5.59
C LEU A 311 20.77 -16.32 -6.54
N SER A 312 21.83 -16.96 -6.04
CA SER A 312 22.68 -17.85 -6.85
C SER A 312 21.91 -19.07 -7.34
N VAL A 313 21.08 -19.70 -6.48
CA VAL A 313 20.22 -20.82 -6.88
C VAL A 313 19.16 -20.39 -7.90
N LEU A 314 18.59 -19.20 -7.73
CA LEU A 314 17.64 -18.64 -8.70
C LEU A 314 18.32 -18.44 -10.07
N ALA A 315 19.49 -17.78 -10.12
CA ALA A 315 20.23 -17.57 -11.36
C ALA A 315 20.51 -18.88 -12.10
N ALA A 316 21.00 -19.89 -11.40
CA ALA A 316 21.28 -21.21 -11.96
C ALA A 316 20.04 -21.92 -12.53
N LYS A 317 18.85 -21.68 -11.94
CA LYS A 317 17.59 -22.30 -12.37
C LYS A 317 16.90 -21.52 -13.49
N LEU A 318 17.26 -20.28 -13.72
CA LEU A 318 16.73 -19.46 -14.83
C LEU A 318 17.43 -19.78 -16.18
N GLY A 319 18.58 -20.43 -16.14
CA GLY A 319 19.34 -20.93 -17.30
C GLY A 319 18.83 -22.21 -17.95
#